data_0e42756c534f0b3b86622ea4122a774c
#
_entry.id   0e42756c534f0b3b86622ea4122a774c
#
_cell.length_a   1.000
_cell.length_b   1.000
_cell.length_c   1.000
_cell.angle_alpha   90.00
_cell.angle_beta   90.00
_cell.angle_gamma   90.00
#
_symmetry.space_group_name_H-M   'P 1'
#
loop_
_entity.id
_entity.type
_entity.pdbx_description
1 polymer ?
#
loop_
_entity_poly.entity_id
_entity_poly.type
_entity_poly.pdbx_seq_one_letter_code
_entity_poly.pdbx_strand_id
1 'polypeptide(L)'
;MSLAHGRTYLAIPGPSVMPDRVLQAMHRASPNIYEGELLDLIRSVIPDLKAVARTTGNVAMYIGNGHAAWEAAIANVLAPGDRVLALSTGRFCEGWAEMARRLGIEVDLIDFGLSSAIDLDRAEALLRADTGAQPYKAVLAVQVDTATSVLNDVAGLRKALDGAGHDALLMIDCIACLGVDAFEMDAWGVDVMVTGSQKGLMTPPGMAFVFASEKAERARAAMDRVSSHWDWSPRFIADEPPLYFGGTPPVHHLFALREAMKMLVHEEGVEAAWQRHTTLARAVWTAFDAWAHPEGLALNVKDPSIRSHAVTAASAPSPKATQLRQWLEAEAGVTLGIGLGMAPQGDPARDGFFRVGHMGHINPHMVLGVLASIEAGLHALKIPFAASGVAAASGFIGSSTSPVSGSSSRGECC
;
A
#
# COMPACT_ATOMS: atom_id res chain seq x y z
N MET A 1 -13.31 14.06 -31.77
CA MET A 1 -14.20 12.99 -31.23
C MET A 1 -13.38 12.25 -30.20
N SER A 2 -13.83 12.24 -28.91
CA SER A 2 -13.14 11.45 -27.86
C SER A 2 -13.53 9.98 -27.98
N LEU A 3 -12.58 9.07 -27.73
CA LEU A 3 -12.79 7.62 -27.68
C LEU A 3 -13.02 7.10 -26.26
N ALA A 4 -13.04 7.98 -25.24
CA ALA A 4 -13.15 7.61 -23.83
C ALA A 4 -14.54 7.11 -23.40
N HIS A 5 -15.55 7.14 -24.30
CA HIS A 5 -16.88 6.65 -24.00
C HIS A 5 -16.90 5.12 -23.91
N GLY A 6 -16.95 4.60 -22.68
CA GLY A 6 -16.92 3.18 -22.36
C GLY A 6 -16.70 2.98 -20.86
N ARG A 7 -16.26 1.78 -20.47
CA ARG A 7 -15.87 1.54 -19.08
C ARG A 7 -14.52 2.21 -18.80
N THR A 8 -14.51 3.22 -17.94
CA THR A 8 -13.27 3.88 -17.49
C THR A 8 -12.43 2.95 -16.63
N TYR A 9 -11.12 3.18 -16.63
CA TYR A 9 -10.18 2.41 -15.85
C TYR A 9 -9.33 3.30 -14.92
N LEU A 10 -9.29 2.92 -13.65
CA LEU A 10 -8.59 3.66 -12.61
C LEU A 10 -7.22 3.01 -12.34
N ALA A 11 -6.15 3.57 -12.90
CA ALA A 11 -4.77 3.13 -12.69
C ALA A 11 -4.00 4.06 -11.73
N ILE A 12 -4.68 4.59 -10.72
CA ILE A 12 -4.06 5.40 -9.66
C ILE A 12 -3.54 4.51 -8.52
N PRO A 13 -2.57 4.96 -7.71
CA PRO A 13 -2.08 4.20 -6.56
C PRO A 13 -3.06 4.22 -5.36
N GLY A 14 -4.29 3.85 -5.62
CA GLY A 14 -5.39 3.82 -4.66
C GLY A 14 -6.27 5.07 -4.63
N PRO A 15 -7.60 4.85 -4.47
CA PRO A 15 -8.23 3.53 -4.33
C PRO A 15 -7.92 2.62 -5.52
N SER A 16 -7.68 1.31 -5.26
CA SER A 16 -7.50 0.31 -6.31
C SER A 16 -8.83 -0.04 -6.99
N VAL A 17 -8.77 -0.68 -8.15
CA VAL A 17 -9.97 -1.22 -8.80
C VAL A 17 -10.61 -2.26 -7.88
N MET A 18 -11.87 -2.06 -7.57
CA MET A 18 -12.64 -3.03 -6.78
C MET A 18 -13.19 -4.13 -7.68
N PRO A 19 -13.08 -5.41 -7.28
CA PRO A 19 -13.74 -6.52 -7.98
C PRO A 19 -15.26 -6.33 -8.00
N ASP A 20 -15.90 -6.70 -9.12
CA ASP A 20 -17.37 -6.63 -9.22
C ASP A 20 -18.06 -7.45 -8.11
N ARG A 21 -17.48 -8.59 -7.70
CA ARG A 21 -17.95 -9.42 -6.58
C ARG A 21 -17.95 -8.68 -5.24
N VAL A 22 -16.94 -7.87 -5.00
CA VAL A 22 -16.82 -7.05 -3.79
C VAL A 22 -17.90 -5.98 -3.77
N LEU A 23 -18.15 -5.32 -4.91
CA LEU A 23 -19.24 -4.35 -5.06
C LEU A 23 -20.60 -5.01 -4.87
N GLN A 24 -20.83 -6.20 -5.45
CA GLN A 24 -22.07 -6.95 -5.30
C GLN A 24 -22.32 -7.38 -3.84
N ALA A 25 -21.26 -7.75 -3.10
CA ALA A 25 -21.38 -8.10 -1.69
C ALA A 25 -21.90 -6.93 -0.82
N MET A 26 -21.65 -5.69 -1.25
CA MET A 26 -22.16 -4.49 -0.58
C MET A 26 -23.64 -4.20 -0.88
N HIS A 27 -24.19 -4.75 -1.97
CA HIS A 27 -25.55 -4.45 -2.42
C HIS A 27 -26.59 -5.31 -1.70
N ARG A 28 -26.81 -5.01 -0.42
CA ARG A 28 -27.75 -5.74 0.45
C ARG A 28 -28.29 -4.88 1.60
N ALA A 29 -29.37 -5.31 2.20
CA ALA A 29 -29.89 -4.69 3.43
C ALA A 29 -28.92 -4.92 4.62
N SER A 30 -28.87 -3.98 5.53
CA SER A 30 -28.12 -4.14 6.79
C SER A 30 -28.82 -5.18 7.69
N PRO A 31 -28.04 -6.12 8.27
CA PRO A 31 -28.55 -7.04 9.30
C PRO A 31 -28.67 -6.34 10.65
N ASN A 32 -29.08 -7.09 11.68
CA ASN A 32 -28.96 -6.69 13.06
C ASN A 32 -27.48 -6.42 13.38
N ILE A 33 -27.19 -5.26 13.98
CA ILE A 33 -25.81 -4.84 14.29
C ILE A 33 -25.34 -5.27 15.69
N TYR A 34 -26.21 -5.89 16.47
CA TYR A 34 -25.90 -6.26 17.86
C TYR A 34 -25.57 -7.75 18.02
N GLU A 35 -26.15 -8.61 17.16
CA GLU A 35 -26.02 -10.05 17.26
C GLU A 35 -26.19 -10.76 15.91
N GLY A 36 -25.82 -12.05 15.83
CA GLY A 36 -26.05 -12.91 14.66
C GLY A 36 -25.04 -12.70 13.55
N GLU A 37 -25.52 -12.67 12.30
CA GLU A 37 -24.72 -12.72 11.08
C GLU A 37 -23.51 -11.74 11.08
N LEU A 38 -23.69 -10.53 11.58
CA LEU A 38 -22.65 -9.51 11.55
C LEU A 38 -21.48 -9.84 12.47
N LEU A 39 -21.78 -10.39 13.66
CA LEU A 39 -20.74 -10.83 14.60
C LEU A 39 -19.93 -11.99 14.02
N ASP A 40 -20.61 -12.97 13.42
CA ASP A 40 -19.95 -14.12 12.78
C ASP A 40 -19.08 -13.67 11.60
N LEU A 41 -19.57 -12.71 10.82
CA LEU A 41 -18.80 -12.13 9.72
C LEU A 41 -17.54 -11.43 10.23
N ILE A 42 -17.63 -10.57 11.26
CA ILE A 42 -16.48 -9.89 11.84
C ILE A 42 -15.46 -10.92 12.35
N ARG A 43 -15.90 -11.91 13.11
CA ARG A 43 -15.04 -12.97 13.61
C ARG A 43 -14.36 -13.77 12.49
N SER A 44 -15.04 -13.94 11.37
CA SER A 44 -14.49 -14.67 10.21
C SER A 44 -13.42 -13.90 9.43
N VAL A 45 -13.41 -12.57 9.44
CA VAL A 45 -12.40 -11.77 8.72
C VAL A 45 -11.11 -11.56 9.52
N ILE A 46 -11.15 -11.67 10.84
CA ILE A 46 -9.98 -11.46 11.70
C ILE A 46 -8.85 -12.45 11.39
N PRO A 47 -9.09 -13.78 11.32
CA PRO A 47 -8.04 -14.73 10.97
C PRO A 47 -7.44 -14.47 9.58
N ASP A 48 -8.26 -14.06 8.61
CA ASP A 48 -7.79 -13.78 7.27
C ASP A 48 -6.93 -12.50 7.21
N LEU A 49 -7.31 -11.45 7.93
CA LEU A 49 -6.48 -10.26 8.08
C LEU A 49 -5.11 -10.60 8.69
N LYS A 50 -5.10 -11.43 9.74
CA LYS A 50 -3.85 -11.92 10.36
C LYS A 50 -3.03 -12.76 9.38
N ALA A 51 -3.68 -13.59 8.57
CA ALA A 51 -3.01 -14.39 7.54
C ALA A 51 -2.35 -13.51 6.47
N VAL A 52 -3.02 -12.44 6.02
CA VAL A 52 -2.43 -11.49 5.06
C VAL A 52 -1.25 -10.73 5.65
N ALA A 53 -1.30 -10.39 6.93
CA ALA A 53 -0.23 -9.70 7.65
C ALA A 53 0.89 -10.64 8.14
N ARG A 54 0.69 -11.97 8.07
CA ARG A 54 1.61 -12.97 8.62
C ARG A 54 1.89 -12.75 10.10
N THR A 55 0.82 -12.65 10.90
CA THR A 55 0.94 -12.40 12.33
C THR A 55 0.00 -13.26 13.17
N THR A 56 0.47 -13.63 14.34
CA THR A 56 -0.32 -14.20 15.43
C THR A 56 -0.82 -13.11 16.39
N GLY A 57 -0.28 -11.90 16.30
CA GLY A 57 -0.67 -10.71 17.06
C GLY A 57 -2.14 -10.30 16.85
N ASN A 58 -2.55 -9.20 17.43
CA ASN A 58 -3.93 -8.73 17.35
C ASN A 58 -4.13 -7.68 16.26
N VAL A 59 -5.37 -7.56 15.77
CA VAL A 59 -5.77 -6.54 14.79
C VAL A 59 -6.95 -5.74 15.28
N ALA A 60 -6.82 -4.42 15.30
CA ALA A 60 -7.91 -3.48 15.54
C ALA A 60 -8.44 -2.93 14.21
N MET A 61 -9.75 -2.85 14.09
CA MET A 61 -10.44 -2.30 12.93
C MET A 61 -11.05 -0.95 13.29
N TYR A 62 -10.88 0.03 12.41
CA TYR A 62 -11.41 1.39 12.57
C TYR A 62 -12.21 1.82 11.36
N ILE A 63 -13.19 2.67 11.57
CA ILE A 63 -13.83 3.44 10.49
C ILE A 63 -12.90 4.59 10.17
N GLY A 64 -12.28 4.56 8.99
CA GLY A 64 -11.31 5.56 8.58
C GLY A 64 -10.50 5.14 7.37
N ASN A 65 -9.38 5.80 7.18
CA ASN A 65 -8.41 5.49 6.13
C ASN A 65 -7.01 5.34 6.75
N GLY A 66 -5.96 5.27 5.92
CA GLY A 66 -4.59 5.13 6.41
C GLY A 66 -4.15 6.20 7.42
N HIS A 67 -4.59 7.44 7.28
CA HIS A 67 -4.28 8.49 8.26
C HIS A 67 -4.91 8.21 9.63
N ALA A 68 -6.13 7.65 9.64
CA ALA A 68 -6.75 7.20 10.89
C ALA A 68 -5.95 6.06 11.55
N ALA A 69 -5.40 5.13 10.75
CA ALA A 69 -4.51 4.07 11.26
C ALA A 69 -3.21 4.64 11.85
N TRP A 70 -2.63 5.67 11.23
CA TRP A 70 -1.45 6.36 11.76
C TRP A 70 -1.72 6.97 13.14
N GLU A 71 -2.82 7.72 13.25
CA GLU A 71 -3.20 8.37 14.51
C GLU A 71 -3.52 7.33 15.59
N ALA A 72 -4.26 6.27 15.24
CA ALA A 72 -4.57 5.18 16.15
C ALA A 72 -3.29 4.49 16.66
N ALA A 73 -2.33 4.19 15.76
CA ALA A 73 -1.07 3.58 16.13
C ALA A 73 -0.28 4.44 17.13
N ILE A 74 -0.12 5.74 16.82
CA ILE A 74 0.57 6.69 17.71
C ILE A 74 -0.14 6.78 19.07
N ALA A 75 -1.45 7.01 19.06
CA ALA A 75 -2.23 7.25 20.26
C ALA A 75 -2.19 6.08 21.27
N ASN A 76 -1.93 4.86 20.79
CA ASN A 76 -1.89 3.68 21.64
C ASN A 76 -0.53 3.42 22.30
N VAL A 77 0.58 3.88 21.72
CA VAL A 77 1.92 3.49 22.21
C VAL A 77 2.85 4.67 22.49
N LEU A 78 2.44 5.91 22.21
CA LEU A 78 3.24 7.11 22.39
C LEU A 78 2.48 8.16 23.18
N ALA A 79 3.15 8.80 24.12
CA ALA A 79 2.67 9.93 24.92
C ALA A 79 3.32 11.23 24.46
N PRO A 80 2.66 12.41 24.67
CA PRO A 80 3.30 13.69 24.42
C PRO A 80 4.65 13.81 25.16
N GLY A 81 5.69 14.22 24.45
CA GLY A 81 7.07 14.27 24.93
C GLY A 81 7.90 13.02 24.64
N ASP A 82 7.28 11.92 24.21
CA ASP A 82 8.06 10.76 23.71
C ASP A 82 8.78 11.12 22.40
N ARG A 83 9.96 10.50 22.18
CA ARG A 83 10.78 10.70 20.99
C ARG A 83 10.63 9.54 20.02
N VAL A 84 10.58 9.84 18.72
CA VAL A 84 10.57 8.83 17.65
C VAL A 84 11.58 9.19 16.56
N LEU A 85 12.14 8.16 15.94
CA LEU A 85 12.96 8.26 14.74
C LEU A 85 12.09 7.93 13.52
N ALA A 86 11.89 8.89 12.61
CA ALA A 86 11.15 8.70 11.37
C ALA A 86 12.13 8.61 10.19
N LEU A 87 12.10 7.49 9.45
CA LEU A 87 12.98 7.19 8.34
C LEU A 87 12.23 7.38 7.01
N SER A 88 12.39 8.55 6.40
CA SER A 88 11.59 8.97 5.24
C SER A 88 12.26 8.60 3.92
N THR A 89 11.46 8.03 3.02
CA THR A 89 11.76 7.87 1.60
C THR A 89 10.69 8.53 0.72
N GLY A 90 9.89 9.43 1.31
CA GLY A 90 8.85 10.17 0.63
C GLY A 90 7.74 10.70 1.54
N ARG A 91 6.72 11.24 0.88
CA ARG A 91 5.64 12.00 1.48
C ARG A 91 4.88 11.29 2.61
N PHE A 92 4.72 9.96 2.54
CA PHE A 92 3.85 9.27 3.49
C PHE A 92 4.52 9.11 4.86
N CYS A 93 5.82 8.85 4.90
CA CYS A 93 6.56 8.89 6.15
C CYS A 93 6.61 10.31 6.74
N GLU A 94 6.83 11.33 5.91
CA GLU A 94 6.77 12.74 6.33
C GLU A 94 5.40 13.11 6.92
N GLY A 95 4.32 12.64 6.28
CA GLY A 95 2.95 12.86 6.76
C GLY A 95 2.68 12.20 8.10
N TRP A 96 3.19 10.99 8.31
CA TRP A 96 3.08 10.28 9.59
C TRP A 96 3.89 10.98 10.69
N ALA A 97 5.10 11.40 10.37
CA ALA A 97 5.96 12.18 11.26
C ALA A 97 5.31 13.52 11.66
N GLU A 98 4.69 14.22 10.71
CA GLU A 98 3.98 15.47 11.00
C GLU A 98 2.75 15.24 11.89
N MET A 99 2.00 14.16 11.67
CA MET A 99 0.90 13.76 12.54
C MET A 99 1.39 13.48 13.96
N ALA A 100 2.51 12.77 14.12
CA ALA A 100 3.13 12.52 15.42
C ALA A 100 3.48 13.85 16.14
N ARG A 101 4.10 14.81 15.43
CA ARG A 101 4.39 16.15 16.01
C ARG A 101 3.14 16.86 16.50
N ARG A 102 2.04 16.81 15.74
CA ARG A 102 0.76 17.42 16.14
C ARG A 102 0.15 16.78 17.38
N LEU A 103 0.49 15.54 17.66
CA LEU A 103 0.10 14.83 18.89
C LEU A 103 1.10 15.05 20.04
N GLY A 104 2.08 15.93 19.87
CA GLY A 104 3.05 16.29 20.89
C GLY A 104 4.25 15.35 20.99
N ILE A 105 4.47 14.50 20.00
CA ILE A 105 5.62 13.62 19.92
C ILE A 105 6.82 14.36 19.33
N GLU A 106 8.01 14.19 19.91
CA GLU A 106 9.26 14.71 19.37
C GLU A 106 9.74 13.78 18.25
N VAL A 107 9.93 14.33 17.04
CA VAL A 107 10.27 13.53 15.87
C VAL A 107 11.58 13.97 15.25
N ASP A 108 12.55 13.07 15.26
CA ASP A 108 13.76 13.16 14.46
C ASP A 108 13.48 12.52 13.10
N LEU A 109 13.35 13.37 12.06
CA LEU A 109 13.09 12.93 10.68
C LEU A 109 14.40 12.86 9.91
N ILE A 110 14.70 11.67 9.39
CA ILE A 110 15.85 11.44 8.51
C ILE A 110 15.32 11.19 7.10
N ASP A 111 15.70 12.05 6.18
CA ASP A 111 15.32 11.97 4.77
C ASP A 111 16.40 11.23 3.97
N PHE A 112 16.02 10.17 3.25
CA PHE A 112 16.86 9.39 2.33
C PHE A 112 16.61 9.79 0.86
N GLY A 113 15.74 10.77 0.61
CA GLY A 113 15.39 11.27 -0.71
C GLY A 113 14.24 10.49 -1.37
N LEU A 114 13.91 10.92 -2.59
CA LEU A 114 12.70 10.45 -3.28
C LEU A 114 12.94 9.27 -4.24
N SER A 115 14.16 8.73 -4.31
CA SER A 115 14.51 7.64 -5.23
C SER A 115 15.42 6.57 -4.61
N SER A 116 15.69 6.67 -3.33
CA SER A 116 16.56 5.77 -2.57
C SER A 116 15.79 5.11 -1.44
N ALA A 117 16.13 3.87 -1.10
CA ALA A 117 15.64 3.20 0.10
C ALA A 117 16.33 3.73 1.36
N ILE A 118 15.80 3.35 2.52
CA ILE A 118 16.44 3.59 3.81
C ILE A 118 17.83 2.95 3.81
N ASP A 119 18.86 3.74 4.15
CA ASP A 119 20.22 3.27 4.42
C ASP A 119 20.24 2.61 5.81
N LEU A 120 20.35 1.29 5.83
CA LEU A 120 20.27 0.49 7.06
C LEU A 120 21.48 0.73 7.98
N ASP A 121 22.66 0.92 7.43
CA ASP A 121 23.88 1.20 8.23
C ASP A 121 23.74 2.56 8.93
N ARG A 122 23.22 3.55 8.22
CA ARG A 122 22.93 4.87 8.80
C ARG A 122 21.85 4.79 9.87
N ALA A 123 20.78 4.00 9.64
CA ALA A 123 19.72 3.79 10.63
C ALA A 123 20.26 3.11 11.89
N GLU A 124 21.09 2.06 11.75
CA GLU A 124 21.75 1.39 12.88
C GLU A 124 22.67 2.35 13.65
N ALA A 125 23.47 3.14 12.96
CA ALA A 125 24.36 4.10 13.59
C ALA A 125 23.60 5.17 14.41
N LEU A 126 22.48 5.66 13.90
CA LEU A 126 21.62 6.60 14.62
C LEU A 126 21.00 5.99 15.88
N LEU A 127 20.51 4.76 15.79
CA LEU A 127 19.94 4.02 16.92
C LEU A 127 21.02 3.71 17.96
N ARG A 128 22.21 3.29 17.54
CA ARG A 128 23.35 3.02 18.44
C ARG A 128 23.84 4.28 19.17
N ALA A 129 23.71 5.44 18.55
CA ALA A 129 24.08 6.72 19.13
C ALA A 129 23.02 7.28 20.11
N ASP A 130 21.80 6.72 20.11
CA ASP A 130 20.70 7.16 20.97
C ASP A 130 20.79 6.61 22.39
N THR A 131 21.79 7.09 23.13
CA THR A 131 22.09 6.69 24.53
C THR A 131 21.64 7.72 25.57
N GLY A 132 20.80 8.68 25.16
CA GLY A 132 20.34 9.78 26.03
C GLY A 132 19.35 9.35 27.10
N ALA A 133 18.96 10.29 27.96
CA ALA A 133 17.99 10.06 29.03
C ALA A 133 16.56 9.76 28.50
N GLN A 134 16.28 10.17 27.27
CA GLN A 134 15.01 9.93 26.58
C GLN A 134 15.28 9.22 25.23
N PRO A 135 15.45 7.90 25.24
CA PRO A 135 15.68 7.16 24.01
C PRO A 135 14.43 7.16 23.12
N TYR A 136 14.62 6.89 21.82
CA TYR A 136 13.47 6.72 20.91
C TYR A 136 12.56 5.61 21.40
N LYS A 137 11.26 5.94 21.51
CA LYS A 137 10.21 4.96 21.83
C LYS A 137 9.78 4.14 20.63
N ALA A 138 9.90 4.71 19.43
CA ALA A 138 9.54 4.02 18.20
C ALA A 138 10.40 4.50 17.01
N VAL A 139 10.53 3.60 16.03
CA VAL A 139 11.01 3.90 14.68
C VAL A 139 9.79 3.84 13.75
N LEU A 140 9.54 4.92 13.02
CA LEU A 140 8.47 5.01 12.02
C LEU A 140 9.09 4.86 10.63
N ALA A 141 8.57 3.90 9.84
CA ALA A 141 8.96 3.74 8.45
C ALA A 141 7.77 3.29 7.60
N VAL A 142 7.87 3.53 6.30
CA VAL A 142 6.87 3.10 5.31
C VAL A 142 7.50 2.00 4.46
N GLN A 143 6.88 0.84 4.34
CA GLN A 143 7.44 -0.23 3.49
C GLN A 143 7.44 0.20 2.03
N VAL A 144 6.32 0.78 1.54
CA VAL A 144 6.22 1.33 0.19
C VAL A 144 5.66 2.75 0.24
N ASP A 145 6.48 3.74 -0.09
CA ASP A 145 5.96 5.08 -0.29
C ASP A 145 5.33 5.23 -1.68
N THR A 146 4.00 5.40 -1.71
CA THR A 146 3.27 5.50 -2.99
C THR A 146 3.55 6.78 -3.75
N ALA A 147 4.18 7.78 -3.17
CA ALA A 147 4.59 9.00 -3.88
C ALA A 147 5.81 8.70 -4.77
N THR A 148 6.78 8.00 -4.21
CA THR A 148 8.09 7.74 -4.82
C THR A 148 8.21 6.38 -5.51
N SER A 149 7.37 5.42 -5.13
CA SER A 149 7.46 3.99 -5.47
C SER A 149 8.70 3.27 -4.92
N VAL A 150 9.31 3.81 -3.88
CA VAL A 150 10.42 3.16 -3.17
C VAL A 150 9.89 2.05 -2.27
N LEU A 151 10.50 0.88 -2.36
CA LEU A 151 10.33 -0.27 -1.47
C LEU A 151 11.47 -0.31 -0.47
N ASN A 152 11.17 -0.30 0.83
CA ASN A 152 12.14 -0.36 1.91
C ASN A 152 12.26 -1.78 2.49
N ASP A 153 13.45 -2.17 2.89
CA ASP A 153 13.74 -3.46 3.53
C ASP A 153 13.40 -3.40 5.03
N VAL A 154 12.18 -3.82 5.37
CA VAL A 154 11.69 -3.85 6.75
C VAL A 154 12.44 -4.90 7.60
N ALA A 155 12.75 -6.06 7.03
CA ALA A 155 13.52 -7.10 7.72
C ALA A 155 14.92 -6.63 8.05
N GLY A 156 15.58 -5.93 7.12
CA GLY A 156 16.87 -5.28 7.34
C GLY A 156 16.79 -4.20 8.42
N LEU A 157 15.73 -3.41 8.45
CA LEU A 157 15.52 -2.38 9.48
C LEU A 157 15.37 -3.02 10.89
N ARG A 158 14.67 -4.15 11.01
CA ARG A 158 14.64 -4.91 12.28
C ARG A 158 16.04 -5.35 12.71
N LYS A 159 16.85 -5.87 11.78
CA LYS A 159 18.22 -6.26 12.07
C LYS A 159 19.09 -5.06 12.52
N ALA A 160 18.87 -3.89 11.95
CA ALA A 160 19.55 -2.65 12.36
C ALA A 160 19.19 -2.25 13.80
N LEU A 161 17.89 -2.35 14.19
CA LEU A 161 17.47 -2.14 15.56
C LEU A 161 18.14 -3.14 16.53
N ASP A 162 18.12 -4.42 16.19
CA ASP A 162 18.71 -5.49 17.00
C ASP A 162 20.24 -5.33 17.10
N GLY A 163 20.90 -4.98 15.99
CA GLY A 163 22.34 -4.71 15.94
C GLY A 163 22.74 -3.50 16.80
N ALA A 164 21.89 -2.50 16.88
CA ALA A 164 22.06 -1.36 17.79
C ALA A 164 21.77 -1.71 19.27
N GLY A 165 21.10 -2.82 19.55
CA GLY A 165 20.61 -3.17 20.88
C GLY A 165 19.51 -2.21 21.37
N HIS A 166 18.75 -1.63 20.46
CA HIS A 166 17.78 -0.58 20.76
C HIS A 166 16.35 -1.13 20.97
N ASP A 167 15.68 -0.71 22.05
CA ASP A 167 14.37 -1.26 22.44
C ASP A 167 13.17 -0.53 21.84
N ALA A 168 13.35 0.37 20.89
CA ALA A 168 12.24 1.06 20.20
C ALA A 168 11.26 0.08 19.58
N LEU A 169 9.98 0.47 19.52
CA LEU A 169 8.97 -0.21 18.73
C LEU A 169 9.26 0.01 17.23
N LEU A 170 9.21 -1.04 16.44
CA LEU A 170 9.24 -0.94 14.98
C LEU A 170 7.81 -0.78 14.45
N MET A 171 7.48 0.42 13.97
CA MET A 171 6.16 0.77 13.46
C MET A 171 6.22 0.96 11.94
N ILE A 172 5.46 0.16 11.21
CA ILE A 172 5.54 0.10 9.74
C ILE A 172 4.18 0.43 9.09
N ASP A 173 4.22 1.37 8.14
CA ASP A 173 3.11 1.62 7.23
C ASP A 173 3.18 0.66 6.03
N CYS A 174 2.18 -0.22 5.93
CA CYS A 174 1.94 -1.13 4.81
C CYS A 174 0.67 -0.77 4.04
N ILE A 175 0.21 0.50 4.11
CA ILE A 175 -1.03 0.93 3.45
C ILE A 175 -0.98 0.62 1.96
N ALA A 176 0.15 0.86 1.30
CA ALA A 176 0.28 0.66 -0.13
C ALA A 176 0.51 -0.80 -0.55
N CYS A 177 1.09 -1.60 0.31
CA CYS A 177 1.75 -2.86 -0.07
C CYS A 177 1.14 -4.12 0.55
N LEU A 178 0.34 -4.03 1.63
CA LEU A 178 -0.24 -5.23 2.23
C LEU A 178 -1.12 -5.98 1.23
N GLY A 179 -0.85 -7.29 1.03
CA GLY A 179 -1.49 -8.12 0.02
C GLY A 179 -0.95 -7.93 -1.40
N VAL A 180 0.13 -7.13 -1.58
CA VAL A 180 0.78 -6.81 -2.86
C VAL A 180 2.25 -7.17 -2.84
N ASP A 181 3.04 -6.55 -1.96
CA ASP A 181 4.43 -6.90 -1.68
C ASP A 181 4.50 -7.92 -0.54
N ALA A 182 5.52 -8.74 -0.50
CA ALA A 182 5.76 -9.65 0.61
C ALA A 182 5.89 -8.87 1.92
N PHE A 183 5.19 -9.36 2.94
CA PHE A 183 5.24 -8.81 4.30
C PHE A 183 5.03 -9.92 5.33
N GLU A 184 5.94 -10.04 6.27
CA GLU A 184 5.98 -11.09 7.29
C GLU A 184 6.12 -10.45 8.67
N MET A 185 5.00 -9.96 9.24
CA MET A 185 5.01 -9.14 10.46
C MET A 185 5.79 -9.79 11.60
N ASP A 186 5.44 -11.03 11.95
CA ASP A 186 6.06 -11.72 13.08
C ASP A 186 7.53 -12.09 12.78
N ALA A 187 7.80 -12.62 11.58
CA ALA A 187 9.14 -13.04 11.19
C ALA A 187 10.12 -11.85 11.07
N TRP A 188 9.62 -10.68 10.71
CA TRP A 188 10.40 -9.44 10.62
C TRP A 188 10.39 -8.62 11.93
N GLY A 189 9.76 -9.13 12.99
CA GLY A 189 9.74 -8.48 14.29
C GLY A 189 9.14 -7.07 14.27
N VAL A 190 8.10 -6.84 13.46
CA VAL A 190 7.37 -5.58 13.41
C VAL A 190 6.43 -5.51 14.61
N ASP A 191 6.48 -4.42 15.36
CA ASP A 191 5.69 -4.27 16.58
C ASP A 191 4.30 -3.69 16.31
N VAL A 192 4.21 -2.71 15.42
CA VAL A 192 2.94 -2.12 14.97
C VAL A 192 2.94 -2.02 13.45
N MET A 193 1.92 -2.55 12.80
CA MET A 193 1.71 -2.40 11.37
C MET A 193 0.37 -1.74 11.10
N VAL A 194 0.36 -0.79 10.17
CA VAL A 194 -0.85 -0.08 9.76
C VAL A 194 -1.17 -0.30 8.30
N THR A 195 -2.47 -0.44 7.97
CA THR A 195 -2.94 -0.53 6.59
C THR A 195 -4.34 0.03 6.41
N GLY A 196 -4.78 0.13 5.14
CA GLY A 196 -6.10 0.61 4.76
C GLY A 196 -6.78 -0.30 3.74
N SER A 197 -8.09 -0.27 3.72
CA SER A 197 -8.93 -1.18 2.94
C SER A 197 -8.84 -1.00 1.42
N GLN A 198 -8.52 0.21 0.94
CA GLN A 198 -8.68 0.64 -0.47
C GLN A 198 -7.46 0.40 -1.36
N LYS A 199 -6.53 -0.47 -0.96
CA LYS A 199 -5.28 -0.78 -1.65
C LYS A 199 -5.25 -2.27 -2.04
N GLY A 200 -4.26 -3.02 -1.60
CA GLY A 200 -4.17 -4.46 -1.87
C GLY A 200 -5.34 -5.29 -1.34
N LEU A 201 -6.07 -4.79 -0.33
CA LEU A 201 -7.27 -5.45 0.20
C LEU A 201 -8.54 -5.23 -0.66
N MET A 202 -8.46 -4.49 -1.77
CA MET A 202 -9.46 -4.41 -2.84
C MET A 202 -10.88 -4.01 -2.42
N THR A 203 -11.03 -3.26 -1.31
CA THR A 203 -12.35 -2.77 -0.85
C THR A 203 -12.44 -1.25 -0.93
N PRO A 204 -13.62 -0.64 -0.79
CA PRO A 204 -13.73 0.81 -0.77
C PRO A 204 -12.91 1.45 0.35
N PRO A 205 -12.45 2.70 0.21
CA PRO A 205 -11.93 3.46 1.32
C PRO A 205 -13.00 3.60 2.40
N GLY A 206 -12.61 3.46 3.67
CA GLY A 206 -13.55 3.57 4.80
C GLY A 206 -13.21 2.67 5.98
N MET A 207 -12.24 1.74 5.82
CA MET A 207 -11.71 0.94 6.93
C MET A 207 -10.20 1.08 7.03
N ALA A 208 -9.72 1.16 8.26
CA ALA A 208 -8.32 1.19 8.62
C ALA A 208 -8.02 0.06 9.61
N PHE A 209 -6.81 -0.47 9.56
CA PHE A 209 -6.39 -1.61 10.37
C PHE A 209 -5.06 -1.30 11.05
N VAL A 210 -4.98 -1.65 12.33
CA VAL A 210 -3.73 -1.58 13.11
C VAL A 210 -3.48 -2.95 13.71
N PHE A 211 -2.33 -3.53 13.39
CA PHE A 211 -1.87 -4.80 13.94
C PHE A 211 -0.85 -4.53 15.02
N ALA A 212 -0.93 -5.27 16.11
CA ALA A 212 -0.06 -5.09 17.27
C ALA A 212 0.57 -6.42 17.71
N SER A 213 1.90 -6.38 17.96
CA SER A 213 2.63 -7.45 18.62
C SER A 213 2.39 -7.43 20.13
N GLU A 214 2.77 -8.49 20.82
CA GLU A 214 2.75 -8.49 22.29
C GLU A 214 3.58 -7.35 22.91
N LYS A 215 4.69 -6.95 22.26
CA LYS A 215 5.52 -5.81 22.71
C LYS A 215 4.74 -4.51 22.62
N ALA A 216 4.01 -4.30 21.53
CA ALA A 216 3.14 -3.14 21.35
C ALA A 216 1.96 -3.14 22.34
N GLU A 217 1.39 -4.31 22.63
CA GLU A 217 0.33 -4.43 23.64
C GLU A 217 0.84 -4.08 25.05
N ARG A 218 2.04 -4.51 25.41
CA ARG A 218 2.68 -4.10 26.67
C ARG A 218 2.93 -2.60 26.72
N ALA A 219 3.38 -1.99 25.59
CA ALA A 219 3.54 -0.54 25.50
C ALA A 219 2.20 0.17 25.70
N ARG A 220 1.10 -0.32 25.07
CA ARG A 220 -0.26 0.21 25.27
C ARG A 220 -0.71 0.09 26.73
N ALA A 221 -0.47 -1.04 27.37
CA ALA A 221 -0.86 -1.26 28.76
C ALA A 221 -0.16 -0.31 29.75
N ALA A 222 1.02 0.20 29.37
CA ALA A 222 1.77 1.20 30.14
C ALA A 222 1.33 2.65 29.89
N MET A 223 0.42 2.90 28.94
CA MET A 223 -0.10 4.23 28.65
C MET A 223 -1.16 4.64 29.68
N ASP A 224 -0.99 5.81 30.30
CA ASP A 224 -1.94 6.37 31.26
C ASP A 224 -3.29 6.72 30.61
N ARG A 225 -3.27 7.15 29.37
CA ARG A 225 -4.45 7.67 28.67
C ARG A 225 -4.41 7.38 27.18
N VAL A 226 -5.49 6.75 26.67
CA VAL A 226 -5.79 6.67 25.23
C VAL A 226 -7.25 7.08 25.05
N SER A 227 -7.57 7.84 24.00
CA SER A 227 -8.97 8.19 23.75
C SER A 227 -9.78 6.93 23.43
N SER A 228 -11.02 6.87 23.90
CA SER A 228 -11.88 5.68 23.74
C SER A 228 -12.07 5.27 22.27
N HIS A 229 -11.98 6.24 21.34
CA HIS A 229 -12.10 5.95 19.91
C HIS A 229 -10.86 5.25 19.36
N TRP A 230 -9.65 5.61 19.82
CA TRP A 230 -8.42 5.03 19.30
C TRP A 230 -7.93 3.82 20.09
N ASP A 231 -8.44 3.58 21.30
CA ASP A 231 -8.03 2.45 22.13
C ASP A 231 -8.29 1.12 21.41
N TRP A 232 -7.21 0.37 21.14
CA TRP A 232 -7.31 -0.93 20.50
C TRP A 232 -7.62 -2.06 21.46
N SER A 233 -7.34 -1.89 22.77
CA SER A 233 -7.47 -2.97 23.75
C SER A 233 -8.89 -3.58 23.82
N PRO A 234 -9.97 -2.78 23.91
CA PRO A 234 -11.32 -3.35 23.91
C PRO A 234 -11.70 -3.98 22.56
N ARG A 235 -11.06 -3.55 21.46
CA ARG A 235 -11.35 -4.09 20.11
C ARG A 235 -10.78 -5.48 19.90
N PHE A 236 -9.70 -5.84 20.60
CA PHE A 236 -9.05 -7.15 20.49
C PHE A 236 -9.87 -8.28 21.13
N ILE A 237 -10.64 -7.96 22.17
CA ILE A 237 -11.41 -8.91 22.99
C ILE A 237 -12.92 -8.71 22.85
N ALA A 238 -13.35 -7.98 21.81
CA ALA A 238 -14.76 -7.65 21.63
C ALA A 238 -15.62 -8.90 21.39
N ASP A 239 -16.80 -8.91 21.96
CA ASP A 239 -17.82 -9.96 21.84
C ASP A 239 -19.10 -9.48 21.17
N GLU A 240 -19.23 -8.15 20.97
CA GLU A 240 -20.32 -7.51 20.23
C GLU A 240 -19.79 -6.67 19.06
N PRO A 241 -20.50 -6.65 17.90
CA PRO A 241 -20.05 -5.90 16.72
C PRO A 241 -19.70 -4.42 16.98
N PRO A 242 -20.48 -3.64 17.76
CA PRO A 242 -20.14 -2.25 18.01
C PRO A 242 -18.81 -2.04 18.75
N LEU A 243 -18.40 -2.99 19.60
CA LEU A 243 -17.16 -2.87 20.38
C LEU A 243 -15.92 -2.95 19.49
N TYR A 244 -15.98 -3.72 18.38
CA TYR A 244 -14.87 -3.77 17.42
C TYR A 244 -14.60 -2.40 16.75
N PHE A 245 -15.59 -1.50 16.72
CA PHE A 245 -15.50 -0.22 16.00
C PHE A 245 -15.62 1.01 16.93
N GLY A 246 -15.83 0.79 18.22
CA GLY A 246 -16.10 1.89 19.16
C GLY A 246 -17.43 2.59 18.88
N GLY A 247 -18.40 1.86 18.31
CA GLY A 247 -19.72 2.34 17.91
C GLY A 247 -20.30 1.53 16.76
N THR A 248 -21.26 2.11 16.02
CA THR A 248 -21.93 1.43 14.90
C THR A 248 -20.92 0.93 13.86
N PRO A 249 -20.92 -0.38 13.53
CA PRO A 249 -19.98 -0.97 12.58
C PRO A 249 -20.29 -0.54 11.12
N PRO A 250 -19.25 -0.51 10.24
CA PRO A 250 -19.41 -0.16 8.83
C PRO A 250 -19.89 -1.38 8.02
N VAL A 251 -21.17 -1.74 8.19
CA VAL A 251 -21.76 -3.02 7.76
C VAL A 251 -21.42 -3.40 6.31
N HIS A 252 -21.68 -2.50 5.35
CA HIS A 252 -21.47 -2.80 3.93
C HIS A 252 -19.97 -2.97 3.59
N HIS A 253 -19.07 -2.23 4.26
CA HIS A 253 -17.63 -2.43 4.11
C HIS A 253 -17.17 -3.78 4.66
N LEU A 254 -17.80 -4.27 5.72
CA LEU A 254 -17.50 -5.60 6.27
C LEU A 254 -17.88 -6.73 5.30
N PHE A 255 -19.02 -6.62 4.61
CA PHE A 255 -19.36 -7.57 3.55
C PHE A 255 -18.37 -7.50 2.38
N ALA A 256 -17.97 -6.29 1.97
CA ALA A 256 -16.93 -6.11 0.97
C ALA A 256 -15.62 -6.76 1.41
N LEU A 257 -15.20 -6.51 2.66
CA LEU A 257 -13.97 -7.08 3.21
C LEU A 257 -14.01 -8.60 3.26
N ARG A 258 -15.13 -9.20 3.70
CA ARG A 258 -15.29 -10.66 3.72
C ARG A 258 -15.10 -11.27 2.34
N GLU A 259 -15.73 -10.67 1.32
CA GLU A 259 -15.60 -11.16 -0.06
C GLU A 259 -14.17 -10.98 -0.59
N ALA A 260 -13.54 -9.83 -0.33
CA ALA A 260 -12.15 -9.58 -0.72
C ALA A 260 -11.17 -10.55 -0.04
N MET A 261 -11.36 -10.84 1.26
CA MET A 261 -10.53 -11.82 1.98
C MET A 261 -10.72 -13.23 1.42
N LYS A 262 -11.95 -13.61 1.07
CA LYS A 262 -12.20 -14.89 0.40
C LYS A 262 -11.40 -15.01 -0.90
N MET A 263 -11.40 -13.95 -1.73
CA MET A 263 -10.64 -13.94 -2.98
C MET A 263 -9.13 -14.01 -2.74
N LEU A 264 -8.61 -13.18 -1.81
CA LEU A 264 -7.17 -13.04 -1.59
C LEU A 264 -6.56 -14.22 -0.84
N VAL A 265 -7.24 -14.72 0.22
CA VAL A 265 -6.68 -15.72 1.13
C VAL A 265 -7.06 -17.15 0.72
N HIS A 266 -8.33 -17.37 0.34
CA HIS A 266 -8.86 -18.72 0.14
C HIS A 266 -8.91 -19.16 -1.33
N GLU A 267 -9.04 -18.23 -2.29
CA GLU A 267 -9.12 -18.56 -3.71
C GLU A 267 -7.76 -18.42 -4.42
N GLU A 268 -7.06 -17.29 -4.25
CA GLU A 268 -5.76 -17.06 -4.87
C GLU A 268 -4.60 -17.54 -3.97
N GLY A 269 -4.62 -17.20 -2.70
CA GLY A 269 -3.52 -17.33 -1.76
C GLY A 269 -2.60 -16.11 -1.74
N VAL A 270 -2.15 -15.73 -0.54
CA VAL A 270 -1.40 -14.49 -0.31
C VAL A 270 -0.08 -14.47 -1.07
N GLU A 271 0.67 -15.58 -1.07
CA GLU A 271 1.94 -15.71 -1.80
C GLU A 271 1.74 -15.66 -3.31
N ALA A 272 0.66 -16.28 -3.81
CA ALA A 272 0.33 -16.22 -5.24
C ALA A 272 -0.02 -14.78 -5.65
N ALA A 273 -0.71 -14.03 -4.79
CA ALA A 273 -0.98 -12.61 -5.01
C ALA A 273 0.32 -11.78 -5.06
N TRP A 274 1.30 -12.03 -4.15
CA TRP A 274 2.61 -11.38 -4.22
C TRP A 274 3.33 -11.69 -5.53
N GLN A 275 3.34 -12.95 -5.97
CA GLN A 275 3.98 -13.38 -7.23
C GLN A 275 3.31 -12.73 -8.45
N ARG A 276 1.97 -12.67 -8.46
CA ARG A 276 1.21 -12.00 -9.52
C ARG A 276 1.56 -10.52 -9.61
N HIS A 277 1.59 -9.80 -8.48
CA HIS A 277 1.96 -8.40 -8.45
C HIS A 277 3.41 -8.17 -8.87
N THR A 278 4.34 -9.01 -8.40
CA THR A 278 5.75 -8.96 -8.83
C THR A 278 5.87 -9.11 -10.35
N THR A 279 5.18 -10.09 -10.93
CA THR A 279 5.22 -10.33 -12.38
C THR A 279 4.64 -9.14 -13.16
N LEU A 280 3.48 -8.64 -12.73
CA LEU A 280 2.82 -7.51 -13.40
C LEU A 280 3.60 -6.19 -13.23
N ALA A 281 4.19 -5.93 -12.07
CA ALA A 281 5.05 -4.79 -11.85
C ALA A 281 6.29 -4.82 -12.76
N ARG A 282 6.95 -5.98 -12.88
CA ARG A 282 8.08 -6.17 -13.78
C ARG A 282 7.70 -5.95 -15.24
N ALA A 283 6.49 -6.35 -15.66
CA ALA A 283 5.98 -6.03 -17.00
C ALA A 283 5.83 -4.51 -17.20
N VAL A 284 5.31 -3.79 -16.19
CA VAL A 284 5.24 -2.32 -16.22
C VAL A 284 6.64 -1.73 -16.33
N TRP A 285 7.60 -2.15 -15.50
CA TRP A 285 8.97 -1.63 -15.56
C TRP A 285 9.65 -1.92 -16.90
N THR A 286 9.44 -3.10 -17.48
CA THR A 286 9.95 -3.47 -18.81
C THR A 286 9.41 -2.53 -19.89
N ALA A 287 8.14 -2.13 -19.80
CA ALA A 287 7.58 -1.12 -20.72
C ALA A 287 8.26 0.24 -20.56
N PHE A 288 8.42 0.70 -19.30
CA PHE A 288 9.06 1.99 -19.04
C PHE A 288 10.54 2.01 -19.43
N ASP A 289 11.26 0.91 -19.21
CA ASP A 289 12.65 0.78 -19.64
C ASP A 289 12.77 0.81 -21.19
N ALA A 290 11.80 0.22 -21.93
CA ALA A 290 11.74 0.30 -23.38
C ALA A 290 11.37 1.70 -23.89
N TRP A 291 10.50 2.44 -23.19
CA TRP A 291 10.16 3.83 -23.51
C TRP A 291 11.23 4.83 -23.11
N ALA A 292 12.20 4.45 -22.25
CA ALA A 292 13.16 5.39 -21.68
C ALA A 292 13.83 6.26 -22.75
N HIS A 293 13.76 7.59 -22.58
CA HIS A 293 14.34 8.57 -23.49
C HIS A 293 14.71 9.85 -22.72
N PRO A 294 15.84 10.51 -23.00
CA PRO A 294 16.25 11.74 -22.28
C PRO A 294 15.21 12.85 -22.25
N GLU A 295 14.44 13.00 -23.34
CA GLU A 295 13.36 13.99 -23.46
C GLU A 295 11.95 13.37 -23.31
N GLY A 296 11.87 12.11 -22.87
CA GLY A 296 10.66 11.31 -22.72
C GLY A 296 10.43 10.85 -21.29
N LEU A 297 10.02 9.58 -21.15
CA LEU A 297 9.73 8.98 -19.86
C LEU A 297 10.98 8.44 -19.18
N ALA A 298 10.97 8.52 -17.84
CA ALA A 298 11.95 7.85 -16.99
C ALA A 298 11.29 7.34 -15.70
N LEU A 299 11.75 6.17 -15.22
CA LEU A 299 11.38 5.67 -13.89
C LEU A 299 12.03 6.54 -12.80
N ASN A 300 11.28 6.82 -11.73
CA ASN A 300 11.80 7.52 -10.57
C ASN A 300 12.88 6.69 -9.86
N VAL A 301 12.57 5.43 -9.57
CA VAL A 301 13.51 4.50 -8.93
C VAL A 301 14.30 3.77 -9.98
N LYS A 302 15.62 3.99 -10.02
CA LYS A 302 16.52 3.38 -11.03
C LYS A 302 16.88 1.95 -10.68
N ASP A 303 17.18 1.66 -9.42
CA ASP A 303 17.51 0.32 -8.94
C ASP A 303 16.27 -0.57 -8.90
N PRO A 304 16.21 -1.66 -9.69
CA PRO A 304 15.06 -2.57 -9.70
C PRO A 304 14.81 -3.27 -8.36
N SER A 305 15.82 -3.42 -7.51
CA SER A 305 15.71 -4.15 -6.24
C SER A 305 14.90 -3.40 -5.17
N ILE A 306 14.74 -2.08 -5.35
CA ILE A 306 13.98 -1.21 -4.43
C ILE A 306 12.73 -0.61 -5.09
N ARG A 307 12.27 -1.17 -6.21
CA ARG A 307 11.01 -0.78 -6.86
C ARG A 307 9.83 -1.51 -6.23
N SER A 308 8.78 -0.78 -5.93
CA SER A 308 7.52 -1.33 -5.40
C SER A 308 6.74 -2.14 -6.43
N HIS A 309 6.14 -3.26 -6.01
CA HIS A 309 5.22 -4.04 -6.83
C HIS A 309 3.78 -3.50 -6.81
N ALA A 310 3.52 -2.42 -6.06
CA ALA A 310 2.20 -1.81 -5.93
C ALA A 310 1.99 -0.61 -6.86
N VAL A 311 3.05 0.14 -7.13
CA VAL A 311 3.00 1.43 -7.83
C VAL A 311 4.31 1.69 -8.55
N THR A 312 4.23 2.33 -9.71
CA THR A 312 5.38 2.86 -10.46
C THR A 312 5.28 4.38 -10.57
N ALA A 313 6.23 5.10 -9.98
CA ALA A 313 6.40 6.53 -10.18
C ALA A 313 7.33 6.79 -11.36
N ALA A 314 6.93 7.71 -12.23
CA ALA A 314 7.66 8.06 -13.44
C ALA A 314 7.67 9.57 -13.65
N SER A 315 8.63 10.01 -14.45
CA SER A 315 8.79 11.41 -14.82
C SER A 315 8.85 11.59 -16.36
N ALA A 316 8.51 12.79 -16.78
CA ALA A 316 8.76 13.34 -18.12
C ALA A 316 9.13 14.82 -17.95
N PRO A 317 9.75 15.47 -18.96
CA PRO A 317 9.94 16.91 -18.90
C PRO A 317 8.63 17.67 -18.65
N SER A 318 8.63 18.56 -17.64
CA SER A 318 7.44 19.37 -17.30
C SER A 318 7.03 20.23 -18.50
N PRO A 319 5.73 20.33 -18.82
CA PRO A 319 4.56 19.76 -18.16
C PRO A 319 4.05 18.45 -18.81
N LYS A 320 4.88 17.73 -19.57
CA LYS A 320 4.46 16.57 -20.39
C LYS A 320 3.79 15.44 -19.60
N ALA A 321 4.19 15.22 -18.34
CA ALA A 321 3.56 14.18 -17.51
C ALA A 321 2.09 14.52 -17.17
N THR A 322 1.81 15.77 -16.83
CA THR A 322 0.43 16.24 -16.60
C THR A 322 -0.38 16.21 -17.91
N GLN A 323 0.20 16.63 -19.04
CA GLN A 323 -0.46 16.57 -20.34
C GLN A 323 -0.81 15.12 -20.72
N LEU A 324 0.09 14.17 -20.50
CA LEU A 324 -0.16 12.74 -20.75
C LEU A 324 -1.32 12.21 -19.90
N ARG A 325 -1.34 12.52 -18.60
CA ARG A 325 -2.43 12.13 -17.72
C ARG A 325 -3.78 12.68 -18.18
N GLN A 326 -3.84 13.96 -18.52
CA GLN A 326 -5.05 14.63 -19.00
C GLN A 326 -5.54 14.04 -20.31
N TRP A 327 -4.63 13.75 -21.24
CA TRP A 327 -4.97 13.11 -22.50
C TRP A 327 -5.54 11.70 -22.31
N LEU A 328 -4.91 10.91 -21.44
CA LEU A 328 -5.38 9.54 -21.13
C LEU A 328 -6.79 9.54 -20.53
N GLU A 329 -7.07 10.46 -19.63
CA GLU A 329 -8.40 10.58 -19.02
C GLU A 329 -9.45 11.03 -20.04
N ALA A 330 -9.12 12.06 -20.87
CA ALA A 330 -10.05 12.65 -21.80
C ALA A 330 -10.29 11.81 -23.07
N GLU A 331 -9.27 11.08 -23.57
CA GLU A 331 -9.31 10.42 -24.87
C GLU A 331 -9.29 8.89 -24.78
N ALA A 332 -8.74 8.31 -23.70
CA ALA A 332 -8.63 6.87 -23.54
C ALA A 332 -9.45 6.29 -22.36
N GLY A 333 -10.03 7.14 -21.51
CA GLY A 333 -10.79 6.70 -20.34
C GLY A 333 -9.93 6.04 -19.25
N VAL A 334 -8.62 6.36 -19.21
CA VAL A 334 -7.67 5.82 -18.22
C VAL A 334 -7.18 6.94 -17.32
N THR A 335 -7.41 6.83 -16.02
CA THR A 335 -6.93 7.80 -15.02
C THR A 335 -5.64 7.32 -14.37
N LEU A 336 -4.55 8.08 -14.52
CA LEU A 336 -3.27 7.85 -13.84
C LEU A 336 -3.13 8.73 -12.59
N GLY A 337 -2.27 8.30 -11.64
CA GLY A 337 -1.96 9.07 -10.45
C GLY A 337 -1.15 10.34 -10.74
N ILE A 338 -1.41 11.41 -9.98
CA ILE A 338 -0.61 12.64 -10.01
C ILE A 338 0.78 12.43 -9.40
N GLY A 339 1.74 13.29 -9.69
CA GLY A 339 3.07 13.33 -9.04
C GLY A 339 3.01 13.84 -7.61
N LEU A 340 2.29 13.12 -6.74
CA LEU A 340 2.07 13.49 -5.34
C LEU A 340 3.39 13.49 -4.55
N GLY A 341 3.73 14.63 -3.94
CA GLY A 341 4.92 14.72 -3.08
C GLY A 341 6.27 14.75 -3.82
N MET A 342 6.27 14.71 -5.16
CA MET A 342 7.51 14.69 -5.95
C MET A 342 8.13 16.08 -6.14
N ALA A 343 7.40 17.14 -5.84
CA ALA A 343 7.87 18.52 -5.78
C ALA A 343 6.93 19.34 -4.88
N PRO A 344 7.36 20.51 -4.38
CA PRO A 344 6.55 21.39 -3.54
C PRO A 344 5.24 21.83 -4.21
N GLN A 345 4.25 22.17 -3.38
CA GLN A 345 2.98 22.68 -3.90
C GLN A 345 3.20 24.02 -4.61
N GLY A 346 2.68 24.13 -5.85
CA GLY A 346 2.85 25.30 -6.70
C GLY A 346 4.13 25.29 -7.55
N ASP A 347 5.04 24.36 -7.34
CA ASP A 347 6.24 24.21 -8.18
C ASP A 347 5.86 23.57 -9.52
N PRO A 348 6.20 24.20 -10.68
CA PRO A 348 5.95 23.62 -12.01
C PRO A 348 6.60 22.24 -12.23
N ALA A 349 7.64 21.88 -11.49
CA ALA A 349 8.26 20.56 -11.54
C ALA A 349 7.28 19.42 -11.24
N ARG A 350 6.19 19.69 -10.48
CA ARG A 350 5.13 18.70 -10.21
C ARG A 350 4.47 18.15 -11.48
N ASP A 351 4.37 18.97 -12.50
CA ASP A 351 3.77 18.60 -13.81
C ASP A 351 4.68 17.66 -14.62
N GLY A 352 5.89 17.43 -14.13
CA GLY A 352 6.85 16.47 -14.66
C GLY A 352 6.70 15.06 -14.09
N PHE A 353 5.76 14.78 -13.18
CA PHE A 353 5.62 13.47 -12.52
C PHE A 353 4.20 12.90 -12.63
N PHE A 354 4.15 11.57 -12.72
CA PHE A 354 2.90 10.80 -12.63
C PHE A 354 3.16 9.43 -12.03
N ARG A 355 2.08 8.71 -11.73
CA ARG A 355 2.18 7.36 -11.15
C ARG A 355 1.20 6.42 -11.83
N VAL A 356 1.63 5.17 -11.99
CA VAL A 356 0.78 4.05 -12.42
C VAL A 356 0.56 3.14 -11.23
N GLY A 357 -0.67 3.02 -10.77
CA GLY A 357 -1.07 2.05 -9.75
C GLY A 357 -1.30 0.69 -10.41
N HIS A 358 -0.69 -0.34 -9.84
CA HIS A 358 -0.85 -1.73 -10.30
C HIS A 358 -0.99 -2.68 -9.10
N MET A 359 -1.79 -2.27 -8.11
CA MET A 359 -2.12 -3.02 -6.91
C MET A 359 -3.55 -3.56 -6.93
N GLY A 360 -3.80 -4.64 -6.18
CA GLY A 360 -5.13 -5.16 -5.95
C GLY A 360 -5.63 -6.10 -7.05
N HIS A 361 -6.86 -5.92 -7.51
CA HIS A 361 -7.50 -6.82 -8.49
C HIS A 361 -7.12 -6.48 -9.91
N ILE A 362 -5.91 -6.86 -10.30
CA ILE A 362 -5.36 -6.62 -11.64
C ILE A 362 -4.85 -7.91 -12.28
N ASN A 363 -4.82 -7.92 -13.61
CA ASN A 363 -4.32 -9.04 -14.41
C ASN A 363 -3.56 -8.52 -15.66
N PRO A 364 -2.96 -9.40 -16.49
CA PRO A 364 -2.22 -8.99 -17.68
C PRO A 364 -3.02 -8.12 -18.66
N HIS A 365 -4.30 -8.44 -18.89
CA HIS A 365 -5.17 -7.68 -19.78
C HIS A 365 -5.30 -6.22 -19.31
N MET A 366 -5.53 -5.99 -18.02
CA MET A 366 -5.69 -4.66 -17.45
C MET A 366 -4.39 -3.86 -17.52
N VAL A 367 -3.26 -4.48 -17.18
CA VAL A 367 -1.93 -3.85 -17.24
C VAL A 367 -1.56 -3.49 -18.69
N LEU A 368 -1.69 -4.43 -19.63
CA LEU A 368 -1.38 -4.17 -21.03
C LEU A 368 -2.29 -3.11 -21.64
N GLY A 369 -3.57 -3.05 -21.26
CA GLY A 369 -4.49 -2.00 -21.67
C GLY A 369 -4.04 -0.59 -21.23
N VAL A 370 -3.59 -0.47 -19.97
CA VAL A 370 -3.02 0.80 -19.45
C VAL A 370 -1.75 1.17 -20.20
N LEU A 371 -0.82 0.22 -20.39
CA LEU A 371 0.44 0.47 -21.11
C LEU A 371 0.20 0.86 -22.57
N ALA A 372 -0.74 0.19 -23.26
CA ALA A 372 -1.12 0.54 -24.63
C ALA A 372 -1.73 1.95 -24.71
N SER A 373 -2.55 2.33 -23.74
CA SER A 373 -3.11 3.68 -23.66
C SER A 373 -2.01 4.73 -23.41
N ILE A 374 -1.04 4.44 -22.55
CA ILE A 374 0.12 5.32 -22.34
C ILE A 374 0.89 5.50 -23.64
N GLU A 375 1.22 4.41 -24.36
CA GLU A 375 1.97 4.48 -25.63
C GLU A 375 1.21 5.27 -26.70
N ALA A 376 -0.12 5.11 -26.79
CA ALA A 376 -0.97 5.93 -27.66
C ALA A 376 -0.89 7.43 -27.30
N GLY A 377 -0.89 7.76 -26.01
CA GLY A 377 -0.71 9.13 -25.52
C GLY A 377 0.67 9.71 -25.85
N LEU A 378 1.74 8.89 -25.77
CA LEU A 378 3.09 9.31 -26.18
C LEU A 378 3.12 9.70 -27.65
N HIS A 379 2.50 8.89 -28.52
CA HIS A 379 2.35 9.23 -29.95
C HIS A 379 1.54 10.50 -30.16
N ALA A 380 0.37 10.61 -29.55
CA ALA A 380 -0.53 11.75 -29.73
C ALA A 380 0.12 13.08 -29.31
N LEU A 381 0.86 13.08 -28.22
CA LEU A 381 1.52 14.25 -27.64
C LEU A 381 2.95 14.45 -28.16
N LYS A 382 3.41 13.58 -29.09
CA LYS A 382 4.77 13.62 -29.65
C LYS A 382 5.85 13.63 -28.54
N ILE A 383 5.61 12.84 -27.47
CA ILE A 383 6.61 12.59 -26.42
C ILE A 383 7.54 11.49 -26.95
N PRO A 384 8.86 11.75 -27.07
CA PRO A 384 9.76 10.78 -27.67
C PRO A 384 9.94 9.56 -26.76
N PHE A 385 10.11 8.39 -27.37
CA PHE A 385 10.43 7.13 -26.70
C PHE A 385 11.28 6.25 -27.62
N ALA A 386 12.11 5.34 -27.02
CA ALA A 386 13.11 4.59 -27.79
C ALA A 386 12.51 3.38 -28.52
N ALA A 387 11.63 2.60 -27.89
CA ALA A 387 11.01 1.41 -28.45
C ALA A 387 9.61 1.19 -27.86
N SER A 388 8.80 0.31 -28.46
CA SER A 388 7.47 -0.02 -27.96
C SER A 388 7.54 -0.75 -26.61
N GLY A 389 7.04 -0.09 -25.57
CA GLY A 389 6.92 -0.67 -24.24
C GLY A 389 5.83 -1.72 -24.18
N VAL A 390 4.77 -1.59 -24.97
CA VAL A 390 3.69 -2.59 -25.07
C VAL A 390 4.23 -3.91 -25.58
N ALA A 391 5.04 -3.89 -26.63
CA ALA A 391 5.67 -5.10 -27.18
C ALA A 391 6.61 -5.75 -26.15
N ALA A 392 7.42 -4.94 -25.45
CA ALA A 392 8.33 -5.42 -24.43
C ALA A 392 7.59 -6.06 -23.25
N ALA A 393 6.56 -5.40 -22.70
CA ALA A 393 5.74 -5.93 -21.61
C ALA A 393 4.99 -7.21 -21.99
N SER A 394 4.42 -7.24 -23.21
CA SER A 394 3.71 -8.42 -23.72
C SER A 394 4.65 -9.63 -23.85
N GLY A 395 5.85 -9.40 -24.40
CA GLY A 395 6.89 -10.45 -24.49
C GLY A 395 7.32 -10.95 -23.12
N PHE A 396 7.50 -10.05 -22.15
CA PHE A 396 7.83 -10.40 -20.77
C PHE A 396 6.73 -11.26 -20.10
N ILE A 397 5.46 -10.86 -20.20
CA ILE A 397 4.34 -11.61 -19.64
C ILE A 397 4.26 -13.00 -20.28
N GLY A 398 4.37 -13.09 -21.62
CA GLY A 398 4.32 -14.36 -22.34
C GLY A 398 5.42 -15.33 -21.92
N SER A 399 6.63 -14.83 -21.64
CA SER A 399 7.75 -15.66 -21.17
C SER A 399 7.64 -16.03 -19.69
N SER A 400 6.85 -15.29 -18.90
CA SER A 400 6.66 -15.52 -17.46
C SER A 400 5.54 -16.51 -17.14
N THR A 401 4.74 -16.91 -18.13
CA THR A 401 3.64 -17.86 -17.99
C THR A 401 4.04 -19.23 -18.59
N SER A 402 3.73 -20.32 -17.89
CA SER A 402 3.93 -21.66 -18.45
C SER A 402 2.97 -21.90 -19.62
N PRO A 403 3.41 -22.55 -20.71
CA PRO A 403 2.49 -23.02 -21.75
C PRO A 403 1.39 -23.87 -21.11
N VAL A 404 0.15 -23.65 -21.51
CA VAL A 404 -0.96 -24.53 -21.11
C VAL A 404 -0.59 -25.94 -21.61
N SER A 405 -0.21 -26.84 -20.70
CA SER A 405 -0.03 -28.24 -21.04
C SER A 405 -1.36 -28.77 -21.54
N GLY A 406 -1.41 -29.06 -22.83
CA GLY A 406 -2.63 -29.52 -23.49
C GLY A 406 -3.12 -30.82 -22.85
N SER A 407 -4.08 -30.74 -21.95
CA SER A 407 -4.90 -31.88 -21.58
C SER A 407 -5.88 -32.11 -22.74
N SER A 408 -5.48 -33.00 -23.68
CA SER A 408 -6.37 -33.58 -24.67
C SER A 408 -7.35 -34.51 -23.95
N SER A 409 -8.49 -33.95 -23.56
CA SER A 409 -9.69 -34.74 -23.36
C SER A 409 -10.85 -33.97 -24.03
N ARG A 410 -10.90 -34.09 -25.38
CA ARG A 410 -12.17 -33.92 -26.08
C ARG A 410 -13.05 -35.09 -25.68
N GLY A 411 -13.84 -34.94 -24.65
CA GLY A 411 -15.00 -35.76 -24.44
C GLY A 411 -15.98 -35.44 -25.56
N GLU A 412 -16.21 -36.41 -26.43
CA GLU A 412 -17.27 -36.37 -27.40
C GLU A 412 -18.60 -36.22 -26.66
N CYS A 413 -19.27 -35.08 -26.90
CA CYS A 413 -20.70 -34.97 -26.62
C CYS A 413 -21.45 -35.44 -27.86
N CYS A 414 -22.12 -36.60 -27.73
CA CYS A 414 -23.29 -36.96 -28.55
C CYS A 414 -24.52 -36.22 -28.03
#